data_e0bbb97701730d4984bb1b3b4ba79259
#
_entry.id   e0bbb97701730d4984bb1b3b4ba79259
#
_cell.length_a   1.000
_cell.length_b   1.000
_cell.length_c   1.000
_cell.angle_alpha   90.00
_cell.angle_beta   90.00
_cell.angle_gamma   90.00
#
_symmetry.space_group_name_H-M   'P 1'
#
loop_
_entity.id
_entity.type
_entity.pdbx_description
1 polymer ?
#
loop_
_entity_poly.entity_id
_entity_poly.type
_entity_poly.pdbx_seq_one_letter_code
_entity_poly.pdbx_strand_id
1 'polypeptide(L)'
;MTPTSEATDRVQLVFTLFDADGNGFLEPADFKLMSDRVVAAVPAAGDAVKDRLAASFRRYGDTLLTELDANGDGRISPEEFDSVVLNPQRFGAAVDEFAEALAAMGDPEGDGFVARPEFVALMLAIGFRRPNIEALFDAFGPDGDDRIRVATWADGIRDFYRPEKSGIPGDHLTANASA
;
A
#
# COMPACT_ATOMS: atom_id res chain seq x y z
N MET A 1 1.93 -0.28 -22.95
CA MET A 1 1.50 1.04 -22.48
C MET A 1 2.57 1.59 -21.53
N THR A 2 3.00 2.80 -21.78
CA THR A 2 3.99 3.44 -20.88
C THR A 2 3.26 4.02 -19.68
N PRO A 3 3.73 3.75 -18.44
CA PRO A 3 3.15 4.35 -17.25
C PRO A 3 3.22 5.88 -17.28
N THR A 4 2.28 6.55 -16.60
CA THR A 4 2.37 7.99 -16.39
C THR A 4 3.54 8.31 -15.44
N SER A 5 4.03 9.55 -15.44
CA SER A 5 5.07 9.98 -14.50
C SER A 5 4.57 9.84 -13.06
N GLU A 6 3.31 10.19 -12.83
CA GLU A 6 2.67 10.09 -11.50
C GLU A 6 2.61 8.62 -11.03
N ALA A 7 2.28 7.69 -11.93
CA ALA A 7 2.28 6.27 -11.58
C ALA A 7 3.68 5.78 -11.20
N THR A 8 4.70 6.21 -11.94
CA THR A 8 6.09 5.88 -11.64
C THR A 8 6.51 6.44 -10.28
N ASP A 9 6.18 7.71 -10.00
CA ASP A 9 6.50 8.36 -8.72
C ASP A 9 5.85 7.64 -7.54
N ARG A 10 4.58 7.22 -7.70
CA ARG A 10 3.87 6.46 -6.65
C ARG A 10 4.58 5.14 -6.34
N VAL A 11 4.98 4.40 -7.35
CA VAL A 11 5.61 3.09 -7.19
C VAL A 11 7.03 3.22 -6.62
N GLN A 12 7.79 4.22 -7.03
CA GLN A 12 9.11 4.50 -6.46
C GLN A 12 9.03 4.87 -4.98
N LEU A 13 8.00 5.62 -4.58
CA LEU A 13 7.75 5.91 -3.17
C LEU A 13 7.48 4.63 -2.39
N VAL A 14 6.63 3.75 -2.91
CA VAL A 14 6.31 2.47 -2.27
C VAL A 14 7.56 1.62 -2.10
N PHE A 15 8.41 1.52 -3.13
CA PHE A 15 9.68 0.81 -3.03
C PHE A 15 10.52 1.34 -1.86
N THR A 16 10.69 2.65 -1.78
CA THR A 16 11.47 3.30 -0.71
C THR A 16 10.90 2.99 0.68
N LEU A 17 9.58 2.97 0.82
CA LEU A 17 8.93 2.68 2.09
C LEU A 17 9.03 1.21 2.49
N PHE A 18 8.95 0.30 1.52
CA PHE A 18 9.09 -1.14 1.77
C PHE A 18 10.53 -1.55 2.04
N ASP A 19 11.52 -0.83 1.54
CA ASP A 19 12.94 -1.04 1.85
C ASP A 19 13.22 -0.60 3.30
N ALA A 20 12.79 -1.44 4.24
CA ALA A 20 12.77 -1.11 5.66
C ALA A 20 14.16 -0.98 6.28
N ASP A 21 15.15 -1.68 5.74
CA ASP A 21 16.53 -1.60 6.20
C ASP A 21 17.40 -0.63 5.40
N GLY A 22 16.87 -0.07 4.30
CA GLY A 22 17.56 0.94 3.50
C GLY A 22 18.73 0.41 2.66
N ASN A 23 18.73 -0.88 2.35
CA ASN A 23 19.83 -1.50 1.59
C ASN A 23 19.70 -1.36 0.06
N GLY A 24 18.60 -0.78 -0.43
CA GLY A 24 18.34 -0.57 -1.86
C GLY A 24 17.70 -1.74 -2.58
N PHE A 25 17.30 -2.79 -1.85
CA PHE A 25 16.63 -3.97 -2.38
C PHE A 25 15.43 -4.33 -1.51
N LEU A 26 14.44 -5.03 -2.09
CA LEU A 26 13.36 -5.62 -1.32
C LEU A 26 13.63 -7.12 -1.11
N GLU A 27 13.49 -7.56 0.12
CA GLU A 27 13.71 -8.92 0.56
C GLU A 27 12.52 -9.39 1.42
N PRO A 28 12.32 -10.71 1.61
CA PRO A 28 11.22 -11.20 2.46
C PRO A 28 11.19 -10.59 3.86
N ALA A 29 12.34 -10.27 4.43
CA ALA A 29 12.45 -9.62 5.75
C ALA A 29 11.80 -8.24 5.77
N ASP A 30 11.89 -7.47 4.69
CA ASP A 30 11.27 -6.14 4.59
C ASP A 30 9.75 -6.22 4.68
N PHE A 31 9.14 -7.18 3.96
CA PHE A 31 7.70 -7.39 3.99
C PHE A 31 7.22 -7.83 5.37
N LYS A 32 8.00 -8.67 6.07
CA LYS A 32 7.68 -9.08 7.43
C LYS A 32 7.73 -7.90 8.40
N LEU A 33 8.77 -7.06 8.33
CA LEU A 33 8.89 -5.86 9.17
C LEU A 33 7.74 -4.89 8.92
N MET A 34 7.38 -4.67 7.66
CA MET A 34 6.26 -3.82 7.29
C MET A 34 4.94 -4.39 7.83
N SER A 35 4.72 -5.68 7.63
CA SER A 35 3.53 -6.38 8.13
C SER A 35 3.38 -6.22 9.64
N ASP A 36 4.45 -6.48 10.40
CA ASP A 36 4.44 -6.39 11.85
C ASP A 36 4.08 -4.96 12.32
N ARG A 37 4.63 -3.93 11.66
CA ARG A 37 4.32 -2.53 11.98
C ARG A 37 2.86 -2.17 11.70
N VAL A 38 2.36 -2.56 10.54
CA VAL A 38 1.00 -2.20 10.13
C VAL A 38 -0.05 -2.95 10.94
N VAL A 39 0.19 -4.22 11.24
CA VAL A 39 -0.69 -5.02 12.10
C VAL A 39 -0.78 -4.43 13.51
N ALA A 40 0.33 -3.90 14.04
CA ALA A 40 0.35 -3.27 15.36
C ALA A 40 -0.33 -1.89 15.40
N ALA A 41 -0.59 -1.26 14.25
CA ALA A 41 -1.11 0.10 14.19
C ALA A 41 -2.57 0.23 14.67
N VAL A 42 -3.37 -0.83 14.54
CA VAL A 42 -4.77 -0.86 15.00
C VAL A 42 -4.95 -2.04 15.96
N PRO A 43 -4.62 -1.89 17.25
CA PRO A 43 -4.73 -2.98 18.23
C PRO A 43 -6.15 -3.52 18.38
N ALA A 44 -7.17 -2.68 18.15
CA ALA A 44 -8.58 -3.05 18.25
C ALA A 44 -9.06 -3.98 17.12
N ALA A 45 -8.31 -4.12 16.02
CA ALA A 45 -8.67 -5.02 14.94
C ALA A 45 -8.67 -6.47 15.41
N GLY A 46 -9.62 -7.27 14.90
CA GLY A 46 -9.72 -8.69 15.22
C GLY A 46 -8.54 -9.51 14.70
N ASP A 47 -8.25 -10.63 15.36
CA ASP A 47 -7.13 -11.50 14.98
C ASP A 47 -7.24 -12.01 13.56
N ALA A 48 -8.45 -12.37 13.09
CA ALA A 48 -8.68 -12.84 11.72
C ALA A 48 -8.32 -11.77 10.69
N VAL A 49 -8.62 -10.49 10.96
CA VAL A 49 -8.29 -9.36 10.08
C VAL A 49 -6.79 -9.13 10.06
N LYS A 50 -6.14 -9.20 11.22
CA LYS A 50 -4.68 -9.09 11.34
C LYS A 50 -3.96 -10.21 10.58
N ASP A 51 -4.41 -11.44 10.73
CA ASP A 51 -3.85 -12.61 10.03
C ASP A 51 -4.01 -12.48 8.53
N ARG A 52 -5.16 -11.98 8.07
CA ARG A 52 -5.43 -11.73 6.65
C ARG A 52 -4.47 -10.68 6.08
N LEU A 53 -4.23 -9.60 6.81
CA LEU A 53 -3.29 -8.57 6.38
C LEU A 53 -1.85 -9.12 6.31
N ALA A 54 -1.42 -9.86 7.33
CA ALA A 54 -0.11 -10.50 7.33
C ALA A 54 0.06 -11.47 6.16
N ALA A 55 -0.98 -12.25 5.85
CA ALA A 55 -0.97 -13.14 4.69
C ALA A 55 -0.89 -12.36 3.37
N SER A 56 -1.58 -11.22 3.26
CA SER A 56 -1.53 -10.37 2.06
C SER A 56 -0.15 -9.77 1.83
N PHE A 57 0.55 -9.37 2.87
CA PHE A 57 1.93 -8.89 2.76
C PHE A 57 2.88 -10.00 2.28
N ARG A 58 2.73 -11.23 2.81
CA ARG A 58 3.51 -12.38 2.33
C ARG A 58 3.25 -12.63 0.86
N ARG A 59 1.99 -12.68 0.45
CA ARG A 59 1.62 -12.90 -0.95
C ARG A 59 2.14 -11.79 -1.87
N TYR A 60 2.09 -10.55 -1.41
CA TYR A 60 2.66 -9.41 -2.14
C TYR A 60 4.15 -9.64 -2.42
N GLY A 61 4.93 -9.96 -1.38
CA GLY A 61 6.36 -10.25 -1.50
C GLY A 61 6.65 -11.51 -2.32
N ASP A 62 5.92 -12.60 -2.10
CA ASP A 62 6.09 -13.87 -2.82
C ASP A 62 5.80 -13.70 -4.31
N THR A 63 4.77 -12.92 -4.66
CA THR A 63 4.43 -12.61 -6.06
C THR A 63 5.56 -11.84 -6.73
N LEU A 64 6.11 -10.83 -6.05
CA LEU A 64 7.24 -10.06 -6.56
C LEU A 64 8.46 -10.97 -6.81
N LEU A 65 8.82 -11.80 -5.84
CA LEU A 65 9.96 -12.73 -6.00
C LEU A 65 9.73 -13.71 -7.13
N THR A 66 8.52 -14.27 -7.25
CA THR A 66 8.20 -15.23 -8.32
C THR A 66 8.26 -14.57 -9.71
N GLU A 67 7.80 -13.33 -9.81
CA GLU A 67 7.69 -12.63 -11.09
C GLU A 67 8.96 -11.89 -11.52
N LEU A 68 9.82 -11.52 -10.56
CA LEU A 68 10.88 -10.56 -10.77
C LEU A 68 12.28 -11.04 -10.47
N ASP A 69 12.43 -12.03 -9.58
CA ASP A 69 13.75 -12.53 -9.24
C ASP A 69 14.32 -13.37 -10.38
N ALA A 70 14.60 -12.71 -11.50
CA ALA A 70 15.10 -13.36 -12.71
C ALA A 70 16.50 -13.93 -12.54
N ASN A 71 17.29 -13.41 -11.61
CA ASN A 71 18.65 -13.86 -11.32
C ASN A 71 18.73 -14.88 -10.18
N GLY A 72 17.60 -15.11 -9.46
CA GLY A 72 17.51 -16.08 -8.37
C GLY A 72 18.27 -15.71 -7.11
N ASP A 73 18.50 -14.40 -6.87
CA ASP A 73 19.28 -13.95 -5.71
C ASP A 73 18.43 -13.68 -4.46
N GLY A 74 17.09 -13.82 -4.57
CA GLY A 74 16.15 -13.59 -3.45
C GLY A 74 15.92 -12.12 -3.13
N ARG A 75 16.30 -11.22 -4.04
CA ARG A 75 16.18 -9.76 -3.88
C ARG A 75 15.48 -9.15 -5.07
N ILE A 76 14.86 -8.00 -4.86
CA ILE A 76 14.17 -7.24 -5.90
C ILE A 76 14.80 -5.86 -5.99
N SER A 77 15.34 -5.52 -7.15
CA SER A 77 15.89 -4.18 -7.44
C SER A 77 14.74 -3.19 -7.75
N PRO A 78 15.00 -1.86 -7.69
CA PRO A 78 14.01 -0.86 -8.10
C PRO A 78 13.50 -1.07 -9.52
N GLU A 79 14.37 -1.41 -10.45
CA GLU A 79 14.01 -1.63 -11.86
C GLU A 79 13.11 -2.85 -12.04
N GLU A 80 13.41 -3.94 -11.34
CA GLU A 80 12.56 -5.13 -11.33
C GLU A 80 11.19 -4.82 -10.74
N PHE A 81 11.15 -4.09 -9.62
CA PHE A 81 9.91 -3.70 -8.94
C PHE A 81 8.99 -2.90 -9.89
N ASP A 82 9.50 -1.85 -10.51
CA ASP A 82 8.72 -1.00 -11.42
C ASP A 82 8.13 -1.81 -12.58
N SER A 83 8.87 -2.78 -13.10
CA SER A 83 8.45 -3.55 -14.27
C SER A 83 7.25 -4.45 -14.05
N VAL A 84 6.98 -4.84 -12.80
CA VAL A 84 5.89 -5.78 -12.45
C VAL A 84 4.75 -5.11 -11.71
N VAL A 85 5.06 -4.25 -10.76
CA VAL A 85 4.04 -3.65 -9.89
C VAL A 85 3.03 -2.81 -10.70
N LEU A 86 3.49 -2.19 -11.78
CA LEU A 86 2.63 -1.46 -12.72
C LEU A 86 2.04 -2.35 -13.84
N ASN A 87 2.12 -3.66 -13.69
CA ASN A 87 1.50 -4.59 -14.63
C ASN A 87 0.32 -5.31 -13.98
N PRO A 88 -0.93 -4.88 -14.27
CA PRO A 88 -2.12 -5.46 -13.64
C PRO A 88 -2.31 -6.95 -13.91
N GLN A 89 -1.82 -7.47 -15.03
CA GLN A 89 -1.93 -8.89 -15.37
C GLN A 89 -1.03 -9.76 -14.51
N ARG A 90 0.13 -9.24 -14.10
CA ARG A 90 1.11 -9.97 -13.28
C ARG A 90 0.91 -9.75 -11.79
N PHE A 91 0.46 -8.57 -11.39
CA PHE A 91 0.44 -8.15 -9.98
C PHE A 91 -0.96 -7.77 -9.45
N GLY A 92 -1.96 -7.66 -10.32
CA GLY A 92 -3.29 -7.18 -9.93
C GLY A 92 -3.97 -7.99 -8.84
N ALA A 93 -3.83 -9.33 -8.85
CA ALA A 93 -4.43 -10.18 -7.83
C ALA A 93 -3.81 -9.94 -6.44
N ALA A 94 -2.50 -9.72 -6.37
CA ALA A 94 -1.82 -9.40 -5.11
C ALA A 94 -2.25 -8.02 -4.59
N VAL A 95 -2.41 -7.04 -5.47
CA VAL A 95 -2.92 -5.70 -5.13
C VAL A 95 -4.36 -5.79 -4.61
N ASP A 96 -5.22 -6.58 -5.25
CA ASP A 96 -6.62 -6.75 -4.82
C ASP A 96 -6.70 -7.29 -3.40
N GLU A 97 -5.95 -8.35 -3.09
CA GLU A 97 -5.93 -8.91 -1.74
C GLU A 97 -5.37 -7.93 -0.71
N PHE A 98 -4.29 -7.24 -1.06
CA PHE A 98 -3.68 -6.25 -0.19
C PHE A 98 -4.64 -5.08 0.08
N ALA A 99 -5.30 -4.57 -0.96
CA ALA A 99 -6.25 -3.46 -0.85
C ALA A 99 -7.41 -3.81 0.10
N GLU A 100 -7.99 -4.98 -0.07
CA GLU A 100 -9.10 -5.43 0.78
C GLU A 100 -8.65 -5.68 2.21
N ALA A 101 -7.50 -6.30 2.40
CA ALA A 101 -6.98 -6.62 3.73
C ALA A 101 -6.59 -5.35 4.51
N LEU A 102 -5.94 -4.39 3.85
CA LEU A 102 -5.55 -3.12 4.48
C LEU A 102 -6.76 -2.27 4.83
N ALA A 103 -7.71 -2.14 3.92
CA ALA A 103 -8.94 -1.38 4.16
C ALA A 103 -9.76 -1.99 5.31
N ALA A 104 -9.84 -3.31 5.39
CA ALA A 104 -10.52 -4.00 6.49
C ALA A 104 -9.86 -3.76 7.85
N MET A 105 -8.54 -3.58 7.91
CA MET A 105 -7.84 -3.20 9.14
C MET A 105 -8.28 -1.83 9.67
N GLY A 106 -8.68 -0.93 8.79
CA GLY A 106 -9.20 0.39 9.16
C GLY A 106 -10.62 0.38 9.68
N ASP A 107 -11.31 -0.76 9.65
CA ASP A 107 -12.68 -0.94 10.11
C ASP A 107 -12.75 -1.99 11.24
N PRO A 108 -12.22 -1.69 12.44
CA PRO A 108 -12.22 -2.65 13.54
C PRO A 108 -13.61 -2.99 14.06
N GLU A 109 -14.60 -2.14 13.81
CA GLU A 109 -15.99 -2.34 14.24
C GLU A 109 -16.81 -3.17 13.24
N GLY A 110 -16.34 -3.30 12.00
CA GLY A 110 -17.02 -4.06 10.95
C GLY A 110 -18.28 -3.38 10.42
N ASP A 111 -18.35 -2.06 10.51
CA ASP A 111 -19.51 -1.27 10.07
C ASP A 111 -19.42 -0.79 8.62
N GLY A 112 -18.33 -1.11 7.92
CA GLY A 112 -18.09 -0.73 6.55
C GLY A 112 -17.45 0.66 6.36
N PHE A 113 -17.01 1.28 7.44
CA PHE A 113 -16.41 2.61 7.42
C PHE A 113 -15.03 2.62 8.09
N VAL A 114 -14.18 3.50 7.58
CA VAL A 114 -12.84 3.76 8.13
C VAL A 114 -12.83 5.19 8.66
N ALA A 115 -12.60 5.33 9.96
CA ALA A 115 -12.45 6.63 10.58
C ALA A 115 -11.03 7.19 10.36
N ARG A 116 -10.90 8.52 10.38
CA ARG A 116 -9.61 9.20 10.17
C ARG A 116 -8.49 8.67 11.09
N PRO A 117 -8.70 8.46 12.41
CA PRO A 117 -7.62 7.98 13.28
C PRO A 117 -7.02 6.65 12.84
N GLU A 118 -7.85 5.68 12.48
CA GLU A 118 -7.41 4.35 12.01
C GLU A 118 -6.67 4.46 10.68
N PHE A 119 -7.23 5.24 9.74
CA PHE A 119 -6.60 5.50 8.45
C PHE A 119 -5.20 6.11 8.62
N VAL A 120 -5.09 7.16 9.43
CA VAL A 120 -3.82 7.84 9.69
C VAL A 120 -2.84 6.90 10.36
N ALA A 121 -3.27 6.11 11.36
CA ALA A 121 -2.40 5.17 12.06
C ALA A 121 -1.79 4.14 11.12
N LEU A 122 -2.61 3.54 10.25
CA LEU A 122 -2.15 2.55 9.29
C LEU A 122 -1.18 3.15 8.26
N MET A 123 -1.50 4.32 7.73
CA MET A 123 -0.66 4.96 6.72
C MET A 123 0.67 5.46 7.31
N LEU A 124 0.67 5.96 8.56
CA LEU A 124 1.92 6.30 9.26
C LEU A 124 2.79 5.06 9.50
N ALA A 125 2.17 3.92 9.84
CA ALA A 125 2.89 2.67 10.05
C ALA A 125 3.58 2.18 8.76
N ILE A 126 2.98 2.42 7.60
CA ILE A 126 3.60 2.15 6.29
C ILE A 126 4.79 3.08 6.06
N GLY A 127 4.72 4.33 6.55
CA GLY A 127 5.81 5.29 6.47
C GLY A 127 5.48 6.56 5.67
N PHE A 128 4.23 6.73 5.27
CA PHE A 128 3.81 7.96 4.59
C PHE A 128 3.84 9.16 5.54
N ARG A 129 3.94 10.36 4.98
CA ARG A 129 3.99 11.61 5.75
C ARG A 129 2.58 12.05 6.16
N ARG A 130 2.41 12.45 7.41
CA ARG A 130 1.10 12.88 7.93
C ARG A 130 0.38 13.93 7.06
N PRO A 131 1.00 15.04 6.62
CA PRO A 131 0.29 16.01 5.78
C PRO A 131 -0.26 15.39 4.49
N ASN A 132 0.48 14.46 3.89
CA ASN A 132 0.06 13.77 2.67
C ASN A 132 -1.09 12.80 2.94
N ILE A 133 -1.04 12.10 4.08
CA ILE A 133 -2.10 11.18 4.53
C ILE A 133 -3.41 11.96 4.75
N GLU A 134 -3.34 13.10 5.43
CA GLU A 134 -4.51 13.95 5.68
C GLU A 134 -5.11 14.47 4.37
N ALA A 135 -4.26 14.92 3.45
CA ALA A 135 -4.71 15.38 2.13
C ALA A 135 -5.38 14.27 1.33
N LEU A 136 -4.85 13.04 1.39
CA LEU A 136 -5.46 11.88 0.75
C LEU A 136 -6.83 11.58 1.35
N PHE A 137 -6.94 11.55 2.67
CA PHE A 137 -8.21 11.27 3.34
C PHE A 137 -9.28 12.31 2.95
N ASP A 138 -8.92 13.59 2.95
CA ASP A 138 -9.82 14.68 2.54
C ASP A 138 -10.24 14.53 1.08
N ALA A 139 -9.34 14.09 0.20
CA ALA A 139 -9.63 13.87 -1.22
C ALA A 139 -10.61 12.70 -1.45
N PHE A 140 -10.69 11.74 -0.54
CA PHE A 140 -11.70 10.68 -0.59
C PHE A 140 -13.11 11.17 -0.22
N GLY A 141 -13.26 12.36 0.32
CA GLY A 141 -14.56 12.96 0.66
C GLY A 141 -15.22 12.32 1.89
N PRO A 142 -14.61 12.47 3.10
CA PRO A 142 -15.20 11.90 4.32
C PRO A 142 -16.60 12.43 4.59
N ASP A 143 -17.40 11.59 5.27
CA ASP A 143 -18.77 11.96 5.67
C ASP A 143 -18.81 12.93 6.86
N GLY A 144 -20.02 13.22 7.36
CA GLY A 144 -20.20 14.13 8.51
C GLY A 144 -19.59 13.62 9.82
N ASP A 145 -19.30 12.33 9.91
CA ASP A 145 -18.64 11.70 11.06
C ASP A 145 -17.14 11.50 10.84
N ASP A 146 -16.59 12.14 9.79
CA ASP A 146 -15.17 12.09 9.41
C ASP A 146 -14.69 10.66 9.09
N ARG A 147 -15.49 9.93 8.29
CA ARG A 147 -15.25 8.56 7.88
C ARG A 147 -15.35 8.39 6.37
N ILE A 148 -14.63 7.43 5.83
CA ILE A 148 -14.75 6.99 4.44
C ILE A 148 -15.23 5.53 4.40
N ARG A 149 -15.78 5.12 3.26
CA ARG A 149 -16.16 3.71 3.09
C ARG A 149 -14.93 2.84 2.91
N VAL A 150 -14.94 1.63 3.45
CA VAL A 150 -13.91 0.61 3.22
C VAL A 150 -13.69 0.42 1.71
N ALA A 151 -14.76 0.33 0.92
CA ALA A 151 -14.67 0.18 -0.53
C ALA A 151 -13.97 1.37 -1.20
N THR A 152 -14.18 2.59 -0.73
CA THR A 152 -13.53 3.80 -1.26
C THR A 152 -12.02 3.71 -1.10
N TRP A 153 -11.55 3.30 0.07
CA TRP A 153 -10.11 3.14 0.30
C TRP A 153 -9.53 1.99 -0.52
N ALA A 154 -10.19 0.83 -0.53
CA ALA A 154 -9.74 -0.32 -1.33
C ALA A 154 -9.60 0.05 -2.81
N ASP A 155 -10.58 0.74 -3.39
CA ASP A 155 -10.52 1.21 -4.77
C ASP A 155 -9.38 2.23 -4.98
N GLY A 156 -9.16 3.11 -4.02
CA GLY A 156 -8.04 4.06 -4.04
C GLY A 156 -6.69 3.36 -4.04
N ILE A 157 -6.53 2.27 -3.30
CA ILE A 157 -5.31 1.45 -3.31
C ILE A 157 -5.12 0.80 -4.68
N ARG A 158 -6.18 0.24 -5.26
CA ARG A 158 -6.12 -0.35 -6.61
C ARG A 158 -5.69 0.68 -7.66
N ASP A 159 -6.28 1.85 -7.63
CA ASP A 159 -5.94 2.94 -8.55
C ASP A 159 -4.50 3.40 -8.39
N PHE A 160 -3.98 3.39 -7.18
CA PHE A 160 -2.60 3.76 -6.88
C PHE A 160 -1.58 2.95 -7.69
N TYR A 161 -1.85 1.68 -7.95
CA TYR A 161 -1.00 0.77 -8.71
C TYR A 161 -1.29 0.71 -10.21
N ARG A 162 -2.24 1.49 -10.71
CA ARG A 162 -2.57 1.49 -12.14
C ARG A 162 -1.67 2.40 -12.94
N PRO A 163 -1.02 1.87 -14.00
CA PRO A 163 -0.05 2.64 -14.77
C PRO A 163 -0.65 3.81 -15.57
N GLU A 164 -1.94 3.69 -15.94
CA GLU A 164 -2.64 4.70 -16.74
C GLU A 164 -3.25 5.84 -15.92
N LYS A 165 -3.24 5.72 -14.59
CA LYS A 165 -3.92 6.68 -13.71
C LYS A 165 -3.02 7.86 -13.35
N SER A 166 -3.59 9.06 -13.45
CA SER A 166 -3.01 10.31 -12.95
C SER A 166 -4.13 11.23 -12.48
N GLY A 167 -3.82 12.21 -11.65
CA GLY A 167 -4.82 13.10 -11.06
C GLY A 167 -5.77 12.39 -10.09
N ILE A 168 -5.31 11.30 -9.47
CA ILE A 168 -6.08 10.52 -8.49
C ILE A 168 -5.76 10.97 -7.07
N PRO A 169 -6.64 10.69 -6.08
CA PRO A 169 -6.35 11.00 -4.69
C PRO A 169 -5.00 10.49 -4.20
N GLY A 170 -4.58 9.30 -4.62
CA GLY A 170 -3.30 8.71 -4.26
C GLY A 170 -2.06 9.55 -4.63
N ASP A 171 -2.17 10.46 -5.59
CA ASP A 171 -1.07 11.33 -5.98
C ASP A 171 -0.68 12.31 -4.85
N HIS A 172 -1.57 12.57 -3.89
CA HIS A 172 -1.24 13.36 -2.70
C HIS A 172 -0.12 12.72 -1.88
N LEU A 173 0.04 11.39 -1.93
CA LEU A 173 1.07 10.69 -1.17
C LEU A 173 2.48 10.97 -1.68
N THR A 174 2.62 11.33 -2.96
CA THR A 174 3.92 11.65 -3.58
C THR A 174 4.30 13.12 -3.43
N ALA A 175 3.39 13.97 -2.94
CA ALA A 175 3.65 15.39 -2.78
C ALA A 175 4.83 15.60 -1.82
N ASN A 176 5.84 16.37 -2.27
CA ASN A 176 7.06 16.65 -1.51
C ASN A 176 7.86 15.39 -1.09
N ALA A 177 7.65 14.25 -1.74
CA ALA A 177 8.43 13.03 -1.48
C ALA A 177 9.92 13.21 -1.86
N SER A 178 10.21 14.17 -2.72
CA SER A 178 11.57 14.50 -3.20
C SER A 178 12.29 15.57 -2.37
N ALA A 179 11.69 16.01 -1.26
CA ALA A 179 12.28 17.04 -0.41
C ALA A 179 13.04 16.44 0.75
#